data_df442c0556649c173ef6195d660279e9
#
_entry.id   df442c0556649c173ef6195d660279e9
#
_cell.length_a   1.000
_cell.length_b   1.000
_cell.length_c   1.000
_cell.angle_alpha   90.00
_cell.angle_beta   90.00
_cell.angle_gamma   90.00
#
_symmetry.space_group_name_H-M   'P 1'
#
loop_
_entity.id
_entity.type
_entity.pdbx_description
1 polymer ?
#
loop_
_entity_poly.entity_id
_entity_poly.type
_entity_poly.pdbx_seq_one_letter_code
_entity_poly.pdbx_strand_id
1 'polypeptide(L)'
;MPVVWPGGKRFAFTIFDDPDSQDEGVSRLVYALLDDLGLRTTKAVWPLGPRRRPNSPGETCASPSFRRHCQELQARGFEIAFHNATLHASLREETIEGLELFRDYFGRDPLTMANHYNEEAIYWGPAR
;
A
#
# COMPACT_ATOMS: atom_id res chain seq x y z
N MET A 1 -31.26 -1.73 -9.86
CA MET A 1 -30.82 -1.00 -11.06
C MET A 1 -29.54 -1.63 -11.57
N PRO A 2 -29.36 -1.85 -12.88
CA PRO A 2 -28.09 -2.36 -13.41
C PRO A 2 -26.97 -1.33 -13.20
N VAL A 3 -25.76 -1.82 -12.90
CA VAL A 3 -24.57 -0.96 -12.80
C VAL A 3 -24.19 -0.48 -14.19
N VAL A 4 -24.08 0.84 -14.35
CA VAL A 4 -23.64 1.46 -15.61
C VAL A 4 -22.17 1.85 -15.45
N TRP A 5 -21.30 1.19 -16.19
CA TRP A 5 -19.88 1.46 -16.17
C TRP A 5 -19.50 2.62 -17.11
N PRO A 6 -18.53 3.46 -16.76
CA PRO A 6 -18.04 4.53 -17.64
C PRO A 6 -17.60 4.00 -19.00
N GLY A 7 -17.83 4.80 -20.07
CA GLY A 7 -17.43 4.46 -21.42
C GLY A 7 -18.13 3.24 -22.03
N GLY A 8 -19.33 2.86 -21.53
CA GLY A 8 -20.09 1.72 -22.05
C GLY A 8 -19.46 0.35 -21.76
N LYS A 9 -18.54 0.27 -20.81
CA LYS A 9 -17.93 -0.99 -20.40
C LYS A 9 -18.93 -1.91 -19.73
N ARG A 10 -18.72 -3.23 -19.81
CA ARG A 10 -19.62 -4.23 -19.22
C ARG A 10 -19.20 -4.65 -17.82
N PHE A 11 -17.92 -4.45 -17.46
CA PHE A 11 -17.36 -4.75 -16.15
C PHE A 11 -16.14 -3.87 -15.88
N ALA A 12 -15.71 -3.79 -14.62
CA ALA A 12 -14.43 -3.28 -14.20
C ALA A 12 -13.63 -4.41 -13.52
N PHE A 13 -12.32 -4.34 -13.64
CA PHE A 13 -11.38 -5.24 -12.98
C PHE A 13 -10.25 -4.43 -12.38
N THR A 14 -9.83 -4.77 -11.18
CA THR A 14 -8.67 -4.17 -10.52
C THR A 14 -7.91 -5.22 -9.73
N ILE A 15 -6.66 -4.91 -9.41
CA ILE A 15 -5.82 -5.67 -8.50
C ILE A 15 -5.45 -4.71 -7.37
N PHE A 16 -5.64 -5.15 -6.14
CA PHE A 16 -5.08 -4.53 -4.95
C PHE A 16 -3.95 -5.42 -4.46
N ASP A 17 -2.72 -4.95 -4.60
CA ASP A 17 -1.51 -5.70 -4.29
C ASP A 17 -1.18 -5.54 -2.80
N ASP A 18 -1.31 -6.65 -2.07
CA ASP A 18 -0.98 -6.76 -0.65
C ASP A 18 0.54 -6.74 -0.45
N PRO A 19 1.07 -5.97 0.52
CA PRO A 19 2.51 -5.85 0.72
C PRO A 19 3.17 -6.99 1.51
N ASP A 20 2.44 -8.02 1.92
CA ASP A 20 2.99 -9.15 2.66
C ASP A 20 4.08 -9.86 1.86
N SER A 21 5.22 -10.10 2.52
CA SER A 21 6.40 -10.72 1.91
C SER A 21 6.96 -10.00 0.68
N GLN A 22 6.59 -8.73 0.47
CA GLN A 22 7.10 -7.96 -0.66
C GLN A 22 8.59 -7.66 -0.52
N ASP A 23 9.29 -7.68 -1.66
CA ASP A 23 10.61 -7.10 -1.84
C ASP A 23 10.66 -6.25 -3.11
N GLU A 24 11.60 -5.31 -3.17
CA GLU A 24 11.74 -4.39 -4.30
C GLU A 24 11.98 -5.12 -5.62
N GLY A 25 12.80 -6.18 -5.61
CA GLY A 25 13.17 -6.91 -6.82
C GLY A 25 11.96 -7.59 -7.47
N VAL A 26 11.18 -8.33 -6.69
CA VAL A 26 9.94 -8.97 -7.17
C VAL A 26 8.92 -7.92 -7.58
N SER A 27 8.74 -6.86 -6.77
CA SER A 27 7.83 -5.76 -7.11
C SER A 27 8.18 -5.12 -8.46
N ARG A 28 9.46 -4.86 -8.74
CA ARG A 28 9.90 -4.30 -10.03
C ARG A 28 9.53 -5.20 -11.21
N LEU A 29 9.70 -6.50 -11.08
CA LEU A 29 9.35 -7.45 -12.15
C LEU A 29 7.84 -7.50 -12.41
N VAL A 30 7.04 -7.61 -11.36
CA VAL A 30 5.57 -7.65 -11.45
C VAL A 30 5.03 -6.36 -12.07
N TYR A 31 5.48 -5.20 -11.59
CA TYR A 31 4.99 -3.91 -12.08
C TYR A 31 5.50 -3.55 -13.48
N ALA A 32 6.65 -4.05 -13.90
CA ALA A 32 7.07 -3.96 -15.30
C ALA A 32 6.11 -4.72 -16.21
N LEU A 33 5.74 -5.95 -15.85
CA LEU A 33 4.76 -6.74 -16.61
C LEU A 33 3.38 -6.05 -16.65
N LEU A 34 2.89 -5.54 -15.53
CA LEU A 34 1.61 -4.84 -15.48
C LEU A 34 1.61 -3.60 -16.38
N ASP A 35 2.72 -2.86 -16.38
CA ASP A 35 2.88 -1.68 -17.24
C ASP A 35 2.92 -2.05 -18.73
N ASP A 36 3.66 -3.07 -19.10
CA ASP A 36 3.73 -3.59 -20.46
C ASP A 36 2.35 -4.04 -20.99
N LEU A 37 1.51 -4.58 -20.09
CA LEU A 37 0.13 -4.95 -20.39
C LEU A 37 -0.84 -3.76 -20.37
N GLY A 38 -0.38 -2.55 -20.05
CA GLY A 38 -1.22 -1.36 -19.92
C GLY A 38 -2.17 -1.39 -18.72
N LEU A 39 -1.94 -2.27 -17.76
CA LEU A 39 -2.74 -2.37 -16.54
C LEU A 39 -2.25 -1.36 -15.49
N ARG A 40 -3.18 -0.61 -14.89
CA ARG A 40 -2.91 0.27 -13.75
C ARG A 40 -3.67 -0.29 -12.56
N THR A 41 -2.89 -0.69 -11.57
CA THR A 41 -3.35 -1.39 -10.36
C THR A 41 -3.01 -0.57 -9.12
N THR A 42 -3.40 -1.07 -7.96
CA THR A 42 -3.14 -0.43 -6.67
C THR A 42 -2.02 -1.19 -5.95
N LYS A 43 -0.91 -0.51 -5.64
CA LYS A 43 0.19 -0.99 -4.79
C LYS A 43 -0.05 -0.54 -3.36
N ALA A 44 -0.32 -1.46 -2.46
CA ALA A 44 -0.38 -1.15 -1.04
C ALA A 44 1.02 -1.12 -0.42
N VAL A 45 1.23 -0.21 0.54
CA VAL A 45 2.52 -0.01 1.19
C VAL A 45 2.37 0.21 2.69
N TRP A 46 3.44 -0.08 3.42
CA TRP A 46 3.65 0.35 4.80
C TRP A 46 4.58 1.57 4.82
N PRO A 47 4.10 2.75 5.20
CA PRO A 47 4.95 3.94 5.26
C PRO A 47 6.04 3.87 6.32
N LEU A 48 5.73 3.29 7.49
CA LEU A 48 6.58 3.25 8.66
C LEU A 48 7.34 1.92 8.76
N GLY A 49 8.60 1.98 9.15
CA GLY A 49 9.39 0.80 9.48
C GLY A 49 8.89 0.11 10.77
N PRO A 50 9.15 -1.19 10.93
CA PRO A 50 8.68 -1.93 12.10
C PRO A 50 9.38 -1.46 13.38
N ARG A 51 8.61 -1.25 14.45
CA ARG A 51 9.08 -0.92 15.80
C ARG A 51 9.07 -2.12 16.74
N ARG A 52 8.41 -3.18 16.32
CA ARG A 52 8.29 -4.47 17.01
C ARG A 52 8.52 -5.58 16.00
N ARG A 53 8.72 -6.79 16.49
CA ARG A 53 8.87 -7.95 15.59
C ARG A 53 7.54 -8.21 14.86
N PRO A 54 7.49 -8.12 13.55
CA PRO A 54 6.29 -8.46 12.78
C PRO A 54 6.13 -9.98 12.65
N ASN A 55 4.91 -10.43 12.40
CA ASN A 55 4.62 -11.83 12.04
C ASN A 55 4.91 -12.06 10.55
N SER A 56 4.58 -11.10 9.70
CA SER A 56 4.83 -11.15 8.26
C SER A 56 6.07 -10.34 7.88
N PRO A 57 6.97 -10.87 7.05
CA PRO A 57 8.08 -10.09 6.50
C PRO A 57 7.61 -9.15 5.38
N GLY A 58 8.46 -8.21 5.01
CA GLY A 58 8.24 -7.35 3.86
C GLY A 58 8.99 -6.03 3.96
N GLU A 59 9.20 -5.38 2.83
CA GLU A 59 9.82 -4.06 2.79
C GLU A 59 8.79 -2.95 3.05
N THR A 60 9.26 -1.89 3.69
CA THR A 60 8.47 -0.69 3.98
C THR A 60 9.04 0.52 3.29
N CYS A 61 8.28 1.60 3.19
CA CYS A 61 8.77 2.88 2.67
C CYS A 61 9.83 3.56 3.56
N ALA A 62 10.16 3.00 4.73
CA ALA A 62 11.33 3.41 5.49
C ALA A 62 12.63 3.10 4.74
N SER A 63 12.65 2.05 3.88
CA SER A 63 13.72 1.81 2.91
C SER A 63 13.69 2.88 1.82
N PRO A 64 14.75 3.68 1.66
CA PRO A 64 14.77 4.73 0.63
C PRO A 64 14.67 4.20 -0.81
N SER A 65 15.22 3.01 -1.09
CA SER A 65 15.18 2.40 -2.42
C SER A 65 13.76 1.94 -2.75
N PHE A 66 13.12 1.20 -1.85
CA PHE A 66 11.74 0.74 -2.01
C PHE A 66 10.76 1.92 -2.12
N ARG A 67 10.90 2.94 -1.27
CA ARG A 67 10.11 4.17 -1.35
C ARG A 67 10.22 4.84 -2.71
N ARG A 68 11.44 4.97 -3.24
CA ARG A 68 11.68 5.55 -4.58
C ARG A 68 11.00 4.72 -5.65
N HIS A 69 11.08 3.40 -5.59
CA HIS A 69 10.35 2.52 -6.50
C HIS A 69 8.83 2.79 -6.46
N CYS A 70 8.23 2.91 -5.27
CA CYS A 70 6.80 3.24 -5.15
C CYS A 70 6.47 4.63 -5.72
N GLN A 71 7.35 5.63 -5.55
CA GLN A 71 7.18 6.95 -6.16
C GLN A 71 7.28 6.89 -7.70
N GLU A 72 8.17 6.06 -8.25
CA GLU A 72 8.26 5.80 -9.69
C GLU A 72 6.97 5.15 -10.22
N LEU A 73 6.39 4.20 -9.48
CA LEU A 73 5.10 3.60 -9.82
C LEU A 73 3.98 4.64 -9.82
N GLN A 74 3.92 5.49 -8.80
CA GLN A 74 2.94 6.58 -8.74
C GLN A 74 3.06 7.52 -9.95
N ALA A 75 4.29 7.90 -10.33
CA ALA A 75 4.55 8.76 -11.49
C ALA A 75 4.12 8.11 -12.82
N ARG A 76 4.10 6.78 -12.88
CA ARG A 76 3.62 5.99 -14.02
C ARG A 76 2.10 5.73 -14.00
N GLY A 77 1.39 6.27 -13.02
CA GLY A 77 -0.07 6.20 -12.91
C GLY A 77 -0.62 4.99 -12.15
N PHE A 78 0.22 4.23 -11.44
CA PHE A 78 -0.26 3.26 -10.47
C PHE A 78 -0.75 3.99 -9.21
N GLU A 79 -1.79 3.47 -8.59
CA GLU A 79 -2.23 3.97 -7.29
C GLU A 79 -1.31 3.42 -6.20
N ILE A 80 -0.92 4.29 -5.26
CA ILE A 80 -0.29 3.87 -4.01
C ILE A 80 -1.33 3.97 -2.90
N ALA A 81 -1.54 2.87 -2.19
CA ALA A 81 -2.53 2.72 -1.13
C ALA A 81 -1.88 2.48 0.23
N PHE A 82 -2.63 2.78 1.28
CA PHE A 82 -2.21 2.56 2.65
C PHE A 82 -2.59 1.15 3.11
N HIS A 83 -1.62 0.40 3.66
CA HIS A 83 -1.86 -0.92 4.27
C HIS A 83 -1.42 -0.90 5.72
N ASN A 84 -2.16 -0.19 6.57
CA ASN A 84 -1.75 0.18 7.91
C ASN A 84 -0.44 1.01 7.94
N ALA A 85 0.03 1.39 9.13
CA ALA A 85 1.25 2.18 9.25
C ALA A 85 2.52 1.34 9.01
N THR A 86 2.50 0.08 9.43
CA THR A 86 3.66 -0.83 9.44
C THR A 86 3.22 -2.29 9.45
N LEU A 87 4.17 -3.21 9.44
CA LEU A 87 4.02 -4.67 9.36
C LEU A 87 3.47 -5.36 10.63
N HIS A 88 3.22 -4.63 11.70
CA HIS A 88 2.65 -5.15 12.94
C HIS A 88 1.42 -4.33 13.34
N ALA A 89 0.68 -4.77 14.37
CA ALA A 89 -0.44 -4.00 14.90
C ALA A 89 -0.03 -2.54 15.17
N SER A 90 -0.74 -1.61 14.57
CA SER A 90 -0.44 -0.17 14.65
C SER A 90 -1.28 0.47 15.75
N LEU A 91 -0.63 1.09 16.72
CA LEU A 91 -1.29 1.97 17.68
C LEU A 91 -1.80 3.23 16.98
N ARG A 92 -2.67 3.97 17.67
CA ARG A 92 -3.24 5.20 17.11
C ARG A 92 -2.16 6.20 16.67
N GLU A 93 -1.15 6.38 17.52
CA GLU A 93 -0.02 7.31 17.27
C GLU A 93 0.80 6.85 16.05
N GLU A 94 1.06 5.55 15.92
CA GLU A 94 1.76 4.98 14.77
C GLU A 94 0.93 5.14 13.49
N THR A 95 -0.39 5.01 13.59
CA THR A 95 -1.29 5.21 12.44
C THR A 95 -1.27 6.66 11.98
N ILE A 96 -1.31 7.63 12.91
CA ILE A 96 -1.21 9.06 12.59
C ILE A 96 0.13 9.35 11.90
N GLU A 97 1.24 8.91 12.50
CA GLU A 97 2.58 9.08 11.94
C GLU A 97 2.70 8.43 10.55
N GLY A 98 2.15 7.21 10.39
CA GLY A 98 2.15 6.53 9.11
C GLY A 98 1.40 7.30 8.02
N LEU A 99 0.28 7.94 8.35
CA LEU A 99 -0.47 8.79 7.42
C LEU A 99 0.29 10.08 7.08
N GLU A 100 0.97 10.69 8.05
CA GLU A 100 1.83 11.86 7.83
C GLU A 100 3.00 11.50 6.91
N LEU A 101 3.71 10.40 7.17
CA LEU A 101 4.77 9.88 6.30
C LEU A 101 4.27 9.53 4.90
N PHE A 102 3.09 8.93 4.78
CA PHE A 102 2.50 8.64 3.49
C PHE A 102 2.29 9.93 2.67
N ARG A 103 1.74 10.96 3.32
CA ARG A 103 1.55 12.28 2.69
C ARG A 103 2.89 12.91 2.28
N ASP A 104 3.91 12.82 3.13
CA ASP A 104 5.25 13.33 2.84
C ASP A 104 5.91 12.61 1.67
N TYR A 105 5.74 11.28 1.59
CA TYR A 105 6.35 10.46 0.55
C TYR A 105 5.65 10.60 -0.80
N PHE A 106 4.32 10.70 -0.82
CA PHE A 106 3.51 10.61 -2.03
C PHE A 106 2.76 11.90 -2.38
N GLY A 107 2.93 12.97 -1.58
CA GLY A 107 2.38 14.31 -1.82
C GLY A 107 0.86 14.42 -1.63
N ARG A 108 0.20 13.40 -1.08
CA ARG A 108 -1.25 13.37 -0.83
C ARG A 108 -1.62 12.32 0.22
N ASP A 109 -2.83 12.43 0.74
CA ASP A 109 -3.41 11.36 1.55
C ASP A 109 -3.73 10.13 0.68
N PRO A 110 -3.73 8.91 1.27
CA PRO A 110 -4.16 7.72 0.55
C PRO A 110 -5.64 7.81 0.19
N LEU A 111 -5.99 7.42 -1.03
CA LEU A 111 -7.40 7.35 -1.48
C LEU A 111 -8.05 6.03 -1.09
N THR A 112 -7.26 4.98 -0.98
CA THR A 112 -7.69 3.64 -0.60
C THR A 112 -6.81 3.07 0.48
N MET A 113 -7.39 2.18 1.28
CA MET A 113 -6.65 1.38 2.24
C MET A 113 -7.23 -0.03 2.32
N ALA A 114 -6.36 -0.98 2.65
CA ALA A 114 -6.77 -2.28 3.17
C ALA A 114 -6.19 -2.44 4.57
N ASN A 115 -7.02 -2.91 5.50
CA ASN A 115 -6.57 -3.22 6.83
C ASN A 115 -5.99 -4.64 6.84
N HIS A 116 -4.85 -4.83 7.48
CA HIS A 116 -4.31 -6.15 7.70
C HIS A 116 -5.16 -6.93 8.72
N TYR A 117 -5.00 -8.22 8.83
CA TYR A 117 -5.85 -9.05 9.69
C TYR A 117 -5.21 -9.34 11.06
N ASN A 118 -6.03 -9.82 12.01
CA ASN A 118 -5.62 -10.26 13.34
C ASN A 118 -4.75 -9.25 14.09
N GLU A 119 -3.58 -9.72 14.56
CA GLU A 119 -2.66 -8.98 15.40
C GLU A 119 -1.88 -7.89 14.67
N GLU A 120 -1.98 -7.82 13.35
CA GLU A 120 -1.31 -6.83 12.51
C GLU A 120 -2.24 -5.71 12.01
N ALA A 121 -3.49 -5.71 12.48
CA ALA A 121 -4.49 -4.69 12.14
C ALA A 121 -4.27 -3.36 12.85
N ILE A 122 -4.97 -2.32 12.41
CA ILE A 122 -5.07 -1.06 13.15
C ILE A 122 -5.77 -1.34 14.49
N TYR A 123 -5.12 -0.97 15.59
CA TYR A 123 -5.65 -1.14 16.92
C TYR A 123 -6.29 0.15 17.43
N TRP A 124 -7.58 0.10 17.73
CA TRP A 124 -8.36 1.23 18.23
C TRP A 124 -8.77 1.10 19.70
N GLY A 125 -8.32 0.06 20.39
CA GLY A 125 -8.60 -0.17 21.78
C GLY A 125 -7.73 0.64 22.74
N PRO A 126 -7.97 0.55 24.06
CA PRO A 126 -7.08 1.17 25.05
C PRO A 126 -5.67 0.59 24.92
N ALA A 127 -4.66 1.43 25.10
CA ALA A 127 -3.27 0.99 25.15
C ALA A 127 -3.13 -0.10 26.22
N ARG A 128 -2.56 -1.25 25.84
CA ARG A 128 -2.24 -2.34 26.78
C ARG A 128 -0.86 -2.15 27.37
#